data_d9f85261db589715ed91a58aca809af4
#
_entry.id   d9f85261db589715ed91a58aca809af4
#
_cell.length_a   1.000
_cell.length_b   1.000
_cell.length_c   1.000
_cell.angle_alpha   90.00
_cell.angle_beta   90.00
_cell.angle_gamma   90.00
#
_symmetry.space_group_name_H-M   'P 1'
#
loop_
_entity.id
_entity.type
_entity.pdbx_description
1 polymer ?
#
loop_
_entity_poly.entity_id
_entity_poly.type
_entity_poly.pdbx_seq_one_letter_code
_entity_poly.pdbx_strand_id
1 'polypeptide(L)'
;MILGALLQGALWVWFLGCVITYRIGSKLLVEGMGVKSAEFAMLCLYSAGLAACWLIRPAGRWVLLGVLALWLAVEFFCHWYFTLFGASERKLKGYNECFRGTLRLFPMSDTRLVPDLYHIVQHLLILGNLVYCLAA
;
A
#
# COMPACT_ATOMS: atom_id res chain seq x y z
N MET A 1 1.05 -8.21 21.67
CA MET A 1 1.40 -9.27 20.68
C MET A 1 0.27 -9.56 19.69
N ILE A 2 -0.95 -9.89 20.11
CA ILE A 2 -2.08 -10.22 19.21
C ILE A 2 -2.41 -9.07 18.24
N LEU A 3 -2.54 -7.85 18.75
CA LEU A 3 -2.84 -6.67 17.90
C LEU A 3 -1.81 -6.48 16.78
N GLY A 4 -0.52 -6.64 17.10
CA GLY A 4 0.53 -6.53 16.08
C GLY A 4 0.42 -7.58 15.00
N ALA A 5 0.19 -8.83 15.38
CA ALA A 5 -0.01 -9.92 14.41
C ALA A 5 -1.23 -9.66 13.51
N LEU A 6 -2.32 -9.14 14.08
CA LEU A 6 -3.52 -8.79 13.31
C LEU A 6 -3.27 -7.65 12.32
N LEU A 7 -2.61 -6.56 12.74
CA LEU A 7 -2.29 -5.43 11.87
C LEU A 7 -1.33 -5.84 10.74
N GLN A 8 -0.29 -6.61 11.08
CA GLN A 8 0.70 -7.09 10.13
C GLN A 8 0.08 -8.06 9.11
N GLY A 9 -0.74 -9.01 9.60
CA GLY A 9 -1.47 -9.94 8.74
C GLY A 9 -2.51 -9.25 7.86
N ALA A 10 -3.24 -8.27 8.40
CA ALA A 10 -4.20 -7.49 7.64
C ALA A 10 -3.54 -6.72 6.49
N LEU A 11 -2.40 -6.08 6.72
CA LEU A 11 -1.65 -5.39 5.66
C LEU A 11 -1.14 -6.39 4.61
N TRP A 12 -0.64 -7.55 5.03
CA TRP A 12 -0.16 -8.58 4.11
C TRP A 12 -1.26 -9.10 3.19
N VAL A 13 -2.41 -9.48 3.78
CA VAL A 13 -3.58 -9.97 3.00
C VAL A 13 -4.12 -8.87 2.10
N TRP A 14 -4.21 -7.63 2.59
CA TRP A 14 -4.67 -6.51 1.78
C TRP A 14 -3.77 -6.29 0.57
N PHE A 15 -2.46 -6.21 0.79
CA PHE A 15 -1.51 -5.96 -0.30
C PHE A 15 -1.36 -7.10 -1.30
N LEU A 16 -1.70 -8.32 -0.91
CA LEU A 16 -1.77 -9.44 -1.85
C LEU A 16 -2.72 -9.14 -3.03
N GLY A 17 -3.72 -8.29 -2.83
CA GLY A 17 -4.61 -7.82 -3.89
C GLY A 17 -3.89 -7.14 -5.06
N CYS A 18 -2.76 -6.45 -4.81
CA CYS A 18 -1.92 -5.89 -5.88
C CYS A 18 -1.23 -6.95 -6.74
N VAL A 19 -1.22 -8.21 -6.29
CA VAL A 19 -0.65 -9.34 -7.05
C VAL A 19 -1.72 -10.15 -7.76
N ILE A 20 -2.88 -10.40 -7.10
CA ILE A 20 -3.88 -11.39 -7.57
C ILE A 20 -5.26 -10.82 -7.94
N THR A 21 -5.49 -9.55 -7.91
CA THR A 21 -6.77 -8.86 -8.16
C THR A 21 -7.85 -9.12 -7.11
N TYR A 22 -8.35 -8.05 -6.48
CA TYR A 22 -9.49 -8.13 -5.57
C TYR A 22 -10.72 -7.44 -6.16
N ARG A 23 -11.89 -8.08 -5.96
CA ARG A 23 -13.20 -7.56 -6.34
C ARG A 23 -14.17 -7.63 -5.16
N ILE A 24 -15.10 -6.67 -5.09
CA ILE A 24 -16.24 -6.70 -4.18
C ILE A 24 -17.50 -6.79 -5.04
N GLY A 25 -18.06 -7.99 -5.14
CA GLY A 25 -19.13 -8.28 -6.10
C GLY A 25 -18.62 -8.06 -7.54
N SER A 26 -19.32 -7.23 -8.30
CA SER A 26 -18.94 -6.86 -9.68
C SER A 26 -17.90 -5.73 -9.76
N LYS A 27 -17.62 -5.04 -8.65
CA LYS A 27 -16.74 -3.86 -8.63
C LYS A 27 -15.28 -4.25 -8.40
N LEU A 28 -14.38 -3.65 -9.17
CA LEU A 28 -12.94 -3.82 -9.01
C LEU A 28 -12.46 -3.02 -7.79
N LEU A 29 -11.79 -3.69 -6.85
CA LEU A 29 -11.12 -3.03 -5.72
C LEU A 29 -9.68 -2.66 -6.08
N VAL A 30 -8.93 -3.63 -6.60
CA VAL A 30 -7.57 -3.45 -7.15
C VAL A 30 -7.31 -4.49 -8.23
N GLU A 31 -6.60 -4.10 -9.27
CA GLU A 31 -6.12 -5.01 -10.32
C GLU A 31 -4.74 -5.55 -9.95
N GLY A 32 -4.59 -6.87 -9.97
CA GLY A 32 -3.34 -7.54 -9.65
C GLY A 32 -2.34 -7.47 -10.80
N MET A 33 -1.11 -7.06 -10.48
CA MET A 33 -0.02 -6.90 -11.45
C MET A 33 0.80 -8.19 -11.67
N GLY A 34 0.49 -9.26 -10.92
CA GLY A 34 1.15 -10.56 -11.02
C GLY A 34 2.54 -10.62 -10.36
N VAL A 35 3.16 -11.79 -10.47
CA VAL A 35 4.42 -12.10 -9.76
C VAL A 35 5.69 -11.49 -10.38
N LYS A 36 5.60 -10.81 -11.51
CA LYS A 36 6.73 -10.11 -12.16
C LYS A 36 6.68 -8.60 -11.94
N SER A 37 5.94 -8.16 -10.93
CA SER A 37 5.69 -6.73 -10.65
C SER A 37 6.53 -6.22 -9.48
N ALA A 38 6.62 -4.88 -9.36
CA ALA A 38 7.22 -4.22 -8.21
C ALA A 38 6.41 -4.48 -6.93
N GLU A 39 5.09 -4.65 -7.06
CA GLU A 39 4.18 -4.99 -5.97
C GLU A 39 4.51 -6.36 -5.38
N PHE A 40 4.80 -7.35 -6.22
CA PHE A 40 5.24 -8.65 -5.73
C PHE A 40 6.61 -8.58 -5.03
N ALA A 41 7.55 -7.81 -5.57
CA ALA A 41 8.84 -7.58 -4.92
C ALA A 41 8.67 -6.91 -3.55
N MET A 42 7.77 -5.92 -3.43
CA MET A 42 7.45 -5.28 -2.16
C MET A 42 6.77 -6.25 -1.17
N LEU A 43 5.87 -7.11 -1.65
CA LEU A 43 5.25 -8.16 -0.82
C LEU A 43 6.30 -9.13 -0.26
N CYS A 44 7.27 -9.53 -1.08
CA CYS A 44 8.39 -10.36 -0.62
C CYS A 44 9.27 -9.63 0.41
N LEU A 45 9.58 -8.37 0.18
CA LEU A 45 10.37 -7.54 1.11
C LEU A 45 9.64 -7.37 2.44
N TYR A 46 8.34 -7.09 2.42
CA TYR A 46 7.53 -6.99 3.62
C TYR A 46 7.45 -8.33 4.36
N SER A 47 7.28 -9.44 3.65
CA SER A 47 7.30 -10.79 4.25
C SER A 47 8.62 -11.10 4.93
N ALA A 48 9.76 -10.73 4.31
CA ALA A 48 11.09 -10.87 4.92
C ALA A 48 11.23 -9.99 6.18
N GLY A 49 10.73 -8.74 6.13
CA GLY A 49 10.68 -7.84 7.29
C GLY A 49 9.85 -8.39 8.44
N LEU A 50 8.69 -9.01 8.14
CA LEU A 50 7.87 -9.70 9.13
C LEU A 50 8.63 -10.88 9.76
N ALA A 51 9.23 -11.74 8.95
CA ALA A 51 10.02 -12.87 9.43
C ALA A 51 11.16 -12.38 10.35
N ALA A 52 11.91 -11.35 9.94
CA ALA A 52 12.94 -10.76 10.78
C ALA A 52 12.38 -10.24 12.11
N CYS A 53 11.25 -9.53 12.07
CA CYS A 53 10.59 -8.98 13.27
C CYS A 53 10.21 -10.06 14.29
N TRP A 54 9.78 -11.23 13.82
CA TRP A 54 9.35 -12.33 14.69
C TRP A 54 10.48 -13.23 15.13
N LEU A 55 11.51 -13.45 14.31
CA LEU A 55 12.59 -14.41 14.54
C LEU A 55 13.83 -13.78 15.21
N ILE A 56 14.11 -12.49 14.96
CA ILE A 56 15.37 -11.84 15.35
C ILE A 56 15.09 -10.59 16.21
N ARG A 57 14.43 -10.75 17.34
CA ARG A 57 14.15 -9.63 18.24
C ARG A 57 15.39 -9.22 19.06
N PRO A 58 15.59 -7.91 19.30
CA PRO A 58 14.82 -6.73 18.91
C PRO A 58 15.20 -6.15 17.51
N ALA A 59 16.32 -6.60 16.91
CA ALA A 59 16.85 -6.04 15.68
C ALA A 59 15.84 -6.12 14.51
N GLY A 60 15.12 -7.23 14.39
CA GLY A 60 14.13 -7.44 13.32
C GLY A 60 12.99 -6.41 13.32
N ARG A 61 12.65 -5.82 14.47
CA ARG A 61 11.69 -4.72 14.53
C ARG A 61 12.17 -3.50 13.74
N TRP A 62 13.45 -3.17 13.84
CA TRP A 62 14.03 -2.04 13.10
C TRP A 62 14.09 -2.31 11.59
N VAL A 63 14.32 -3.57 11.20
CA VAL A 63 14.23 -3.97 9.79
C VAL A 63 12.81 -3.77 9.27
N LEU A 64 11.79 -4.23 9.99
CA LEU A 64 10.38 -4.04 9.61
C LEU A 64 10.01 -2.55 9.55
N LEU A 65 10.45 -1.75 10.51
CA LEU A 65 10.25 -0.29 10.49
C LEU A 65 10.87 0.35 9.25
N GLY A 66 12.08 -0.04 8.88
CA GLY A 66 12.74 0.44 7.65
C GLY A 66 11.95 0.08 6.39
N VAL A 67 11.45 -1.15 6.29
CA VAL A 67 10.61 -1.60 5.18
C VAL A 67 9.30 -0.80 5.10
N LEU A 68 8.61 -0.62 6.23
CA LEU A 68 7.34 0.14 6.28
C LEU A 68 7.56 1.63 5.95
N ALA A 69 8.64 2.23 6.42
CA ALA A 69 8.98 3.62 6.12
C ALA A 69 9.31 3.82 4.64
N LEU A 70 10.10 2.91 4.05
CA LEU A 70 10.37 2.91 2.61
C LEU A 70 9.07 2.78 1.81
N TRP A 71 8.23 1.84 2.20
CA TRP A 71 6.95 1.61 1.53
C TRP A 71 6.04 2.84 1.62
N LEU A 72 5.91 3.44 2.80
CA LEU A 72 5.14 4.66 2.97
C LEU A 72 5.66 5.80 2.08
N ALA A 73 6.98 5.96 1.95
CA ALA A 73 7.58 6.97 1.07
C ALA A 73 7.24 6.71 -0.41
N VAL A 74 7.37 5.45 -0.88
CA VAL A 74 7.02 5.07 -2.26
C VAL A 74 5.54 5.38 -2.53
N GLU A 75 4.64 4.94 -1.65
CA GLU A 75 3.20 5.18 -1.78
C GLU A 75 2.86 6.68 -1.74
N PHE A 76 3.53 7.44 -0.87
CA PHE A 76 3.34 8.89 -0.82
C PHE A 76 3.67 9.54 -2.17
N PHE A 77 4.83 9.24 -2.76
CA PHE A 77 5.22 9.82 -4.06
C PHE A 77 4.40 9.27 -5.23
N CYS A 78 3.91 8.05 -5.16
CA CYS A 78 3.06 7.49 -6.22
C CYS A 78 1.63 8.05 -6.22
N HIS A 79 1.05 8.32 -5.05
CA HIS A 79 -0.37 8.66 -4.91
C HIS A 79 -0.59 10.05 -4.31
N TRP A 80 -0.05 10.35 -3.13
CA TRP A 80 -0.41 11.54 -2.35
C TRP A 80 0.32 12.81 -2.74
N TYR A 81 1.56 12.71 -3.20
CA TYR A 81 2.31 13.89 -3.63
C TYR A 81 1.55 14.69 -4.69
N PHE A 82 1.06 14.01 -5.71
CA PHE A 82 0.31 14.66 -6.79
C PHE A 82 -1.14 15.02 -6.42
N THR A 83 -1.66 14.48 -5.34
CA THR A 83 -2.93 14.91 -4.73
C THR A 83 -2.76 16.28 -4.06
N LEU A 84 -1.63 16.48 -3.38
CA LEU A 84 -1.35 17.71 -2.64
C LEU A 84 -0.86 18.83 -3.56
N PHE A 85 0.07 18.54 -4.45
CA PHE A 85 0.78 19.53 -5.25
C PHE A 85 0.28 19.65 -6.70
N GLY A 86 -0.63 18.80 -7.11
CA GLY A 86 -1.14 18.75 -8.49
C GLY A 86 -0.28 17.88 -9.42
N ALA A 87 -0.81 17.59 -10.60
CA ALA A 87 -0.17 16.72 -11.58
C ALA A 87 -0.34 17.29 -12.99
N SER A 88 0.62 16.99 -13.89
CA SER A 88 0.49 17.29 -15.30
C SER A 88 -0.61 16.44 -15.95
N GLU A 89 -1.17 16.91 -17.06
CA GLU A 89 -2.19 16.18 -17.83
C GLU A 89 -1.73 14.77 -18.21
N ARG A 90 -0.47 14.61 -18.61
CA ARG A 90 0.11 13.30 -18.94
C ARG A 90 0.11 12.36 -17.73
N LYS A 91 0.46 12.87 -16.54
CA LYS A 91 0.48 12.09 -15.30
C LYS A 91 -0.93 11.71 -14.89
N LEU A 92 -1.87 12.64 -14.96
CA LEU A 92 -3.29 12.42 -14.67
C LEU A 92 -3.88 11.34 -15.57
N LYS A 93 -3.65 11.45 -16.88
CA LYS A 93 -4.14 10.49 -17.86
C LYS A 93 -3.62 9.08 -17.56
N GLY A 94 -2.31 8.91 -17.40
CA GLY A 94 -1.70 7.61 -17.11
C GLY A 94 -2.20 7.00 -15.80
N TYR A 95 -2.31 7.82 -14.75
CA TYR A 95 -2.83 7.36 -13.45
C TYR A 95 -4.31 6.91 -13.55
N ASN A 96 -5.15 7.73 -14.19
CA ASN A 96 -6.57 7.43 -14.33
C ASN A 96 -6.84 6.23 -15.23
N GLU A 97 -5.98 5.98 -16.23
CA GLU A 97 -6.03 4.76 -17.04
C GLU A 97 -5.64 3.53 -16.23
N CYS A 98 -4.56 3.62 -15.44
CA CYS A 98 -4.07 2.53 -14.58
C CYS A 98 -5.12 2.09 -13.55
N PHE A 99 -5.81 3.05 -12.92
CA PHE A 99 -6.83 2.79 -11.89
C PHE A 99 -8.26 2.92 -12.42
N ARG A 100 -8.45 2.62 -13.70
CA ARG A 100 -9.76 2.69 -14.34
C ARG A 100 -10.70 1.61 -13.77
N GLY A 101 -11.87 2.05 -13.32
CA GLY A 101 -12.91 1.15 -12.81
C GLY A 101 -12.73 0.70 -11.36
N THR A 102 -11.65 1.14 -10.66
CA THR A 102 -11.50 0.89 -9.23
C THR A 102 -12.49 1.71 -8.41
N LEU A 103 -12.83 1.21 -7.21
CA LEU A 103 -13.67 1.92 -6.27
C LEU A 103 -12.99 3.19 -5.76
N ARG A 104 -13.70 4.31 -5.79
CA ARG A 104 -13.22 5.62 -5.31
C ARG A 104 -14.15 6.19 -4.26
N LEU A 105 -13.55 6.81 -3.23
CA LEU A 105 -14.29 7.55 -2.20
C LEU A 105 -14.57 9.01 -2.61
N PHE A 106 -13.68 9.58 -3.42
CA PHE A 106 -13.75 10.97 -3.83
C PHE A 106 -13.91 11.09 -5.34
N PRO A 107 -14.56 12.15 -5.86
CA PRO A 107 -14.66 12.39 -7.28
C PRO A 107 -13.28 12.63 -7.90
N MET A 108 -13.14 12.29 -9.18
CA MET A 108 -11.93 12.58 -9.95
C MET A 108 -11.72 14.09 -10.09
N SER A 109 -10.45 14.50 -10.18
CA SER A 109 -10.05 15.89 -10.37
C SER A 109 -9.32 16.05 -11.70
N ASP A 110 -9.48 17.20 -12.34
CA ASP A 110 -8.80 17.53 -13.61
C ASP A 110 -7.37 18.06 -13.40
N THR A 111 -6.97 18.29 -12.17
CA THR A 111 -5.66 18.89 -11.83
C THR A 111 -4.86 18.10 -10.80
N ARG A 112 -5.47 17.13 -10.11
CA ARG A 112 -4.87 16.38 -9.00
C ARG A 112 -5.14 14.88 -9.13
N LEU A 113 -4.20 14.05 -8.72
CA LEU A 113 -4.47 12.63 -8.56
C LEU A 113 -5.41 12.42 -7.38
N VAL A 114 -6.33 11.49 -7.52
CA VAL A 114 -7.25 11.09 -6.44
C VAL A 114 -7.04 9.60 -6.20
N PRO A 115 -6.41 9.22 -5.06
CA PRO A 115 -6.24 7.81 -4.71
C PRO A 115 -7.59 7.09 -4.62
N ASP A 116 -7.62 5.84 -5.04
CA ASP A 116 -8.80 5.01 -4.88
C ASP A 116 -8.94 4.48 -3.45
N LEU A 117 -10.07 3.84 -3.16
CA LEU A 117 -10.36 3.28 -1.84
C LEU A 117 -9.28 2.29 -1.39
N TYR A 118 -8.78 1.46 -2.30
CA TYR A 118 -7.78 0.45 -1.98
C TYR A 118 -6.49 1.06 -1.44
N HIS A 119 -5.95 2.08 -2.13
CA HIS A 119 -4.71 2.75 -1.72
C HIS A 119 -4.88 3.61 -0.47
N ILE A 120 -6.07 4.20 -0.25
CA ILE A 120 -6.37 4.89 1.01
C ILE A 120 -6.29 3.92 2.20
N VAL A 121 -6.95 2.76 2.11
CA VAL A 121 -6.92 1.74 3.16
C VAL A 121 -5.50 1.19 3.34
N GLN A 122 -4.77 0.96 2.25
CA GLN A 122 -3.37 0.51 2.31
C GLN A 122 -2.49 1.47 3.10
N HIS A 123 -2.59 2.78 2.85
CA HIS A 123 -1.85 3.79 3.62
C HIS A 123 -2.19 3.77 5.10
N LEU A 124 -3.47 3.65 5.45
CA LEU A 124 -3.89 3.55 6.85
C LEU A 124 -3.32 2.31 7.52
N LEU A 125 -3.27 1.18 6.81
CA LEU A 125 -2.68 -0.06 7.32
C LEU A 125 -1.16 0.06 7.50
N ILE A 126 -0.45 0.70 6.57
CA ILE A 126 1.00 0.96 6.70
C ILE A 126 1.27 1.87 7.91
N LEU A 127 0.54 2.98 8.03
CA LEU A 127 0.67 3.91 9.16
C LEU A 127 0.35 3.23 10.50
N GLY A 128 -0.72 2.44 10.57
CA GLY A 128 -1.07 1.67 11.77
C GLY A 128 0.04 0.70 12.18
N ASN A 129 0.64 0.00 11.22
CA ASN A 129 1.79 -0.89 11.48
C ASN A 129 3.03 -0.12 11.93
N LEU A 130 3.34 1.03 11.31
CA LEU A 130 4.45 1.89 11.73
C LEU A 130 4.28 2.37 13.17
N VAL A 131 3.12 2.95 13.50
CA VAL A 131 2.83 3.42 14.86
C VAL A 131 2.92 2.28 15.86
N TYR A 132 2.35 1.11 15.55
CA TYR A 132 2.43 -0.06 16.42
C TYR A 132 3.89 -0.49 16.64
N CYS A 133 4.69 -0.58 15.56
CA CYS A 133 6.09 -0.98 15.65
C CYS A 133 6.96 0.03 16.42
N LEU A 134 6.61 1.34 16.38
CA LEU A 134 7.32 2.36 17.15
C LEU A 134 6.95 2.30 18.64
N ALA A 135 5.71 1.98 18.97
CA ALA A 135 5.20 1.95 20.34
C ALA A 135 5.50 0.63 21.10
N ALA A 136 5.76 -0.47 20.38
CA ALA A 136 6.01 -1.79 20.97
C ALA A 136 7.47 -1.97 21.36
#